data_401be81507459a1c147ec67411f9c10a
#
_entry.id   401be81507459a1c147ec67411f9c10a
#
_cell.length_a   1.000
_cell.length_b   1.000
_cell.length_c   1.000
_cell.angle_alpha   90.00
_cell.angle_beta   90.00
_cell.angle_gamma   90.00
#
_symmetry.space_group_name_H-M   'P 1'
#
loop_
_entity.id
_entity.type
_entity.pdbx_description
1 polymer ?
#
loop_
_entity_poly.entity_id
_entity_poly.type
_entity_poly.pdbx_seq_one_letter_code
_entity_poly.pdbx_strand_id
1 'polypeptide(L)'
;MSSILEGRTALKKEVDKIAEVAGYLWQNGWAERNGGNITVNITDLVDDEIKALPAISEVKQIGTALPALKGCYFFCKGTGKRMRDLARWPMDNGSIIRILDDCASYVIIADNPVMPTSELPSHLSVHARLIEKGSNYKATVHTHPIELIAMSHNKAFMGKDVLSNLLWSMIPETKAFCPLGLGIVPYQLPGSLKLAEETLKELEDYDVVMWEKHGVFAKGLDVMDAFDQIDVLSKSAKIYIDSKCMGYEPAGMSQEEMAEMTKAFNLPR
;
A
#
# COMPACT_ATOMS: atom_id res chain seq x y z
N MET A 1 0.28 -27.33 15.51
CA MET A 1 -0.21 -26.24 16.37
C MET A 1 -1.46 -25.68 15.71
N SER A 2 -2.47 -25.23 16.48
CA SER A 2 -3.62 -24.54 15.91
C SER A 2 -3.18 -23.20 15.31
N SER A 3 -3.88 -22.74 14.25
CA SER A 3 -3.57 -21.44 13.65
C SER A 3 -3.81 -20.30 14.65
N ILE A 4 -2.99 -19.25 14.61
CA ILE A 4 -3.22 -18.02 15.37
C ILE A 4 -4.60 -17.40 15.13
N LEU A 5 -5.23 -17.72 14.00
CA LEU A 5 -6.56 -17.22 13.63
C LEU A 5 -7.71 -17.98 14.32
N GLU A 6 -7.43 -19.14 14.92
CA GLU A 6 -8.46 -19.96 15.55
C GLU A 6 -9.06 -19.24 16.76
N GLY A 7 -10.39 -19.13 16.79
CA GLY A 7 -11.13 -18.41 17.82
C GLY A 7 -11.06 -16.86 17.75
N ARG A 8 -10.29 -16.28 16.81
CA ARG A 8 -10.04 -14.83 16.70
C ARG A 8 -10.73 -14.24 15.48
N THR A 9 -12.04 -14.07 15.55
CA THR A 9 -12.89 -13.63 14.42
C THR A 9 -12.43 -12.29 13.82
N ALA A 10 -12.04 -11.31 14.64
CA ALA A 10 -11.62 -9.99 14.15
C ALA A 10 -10.30 -10.07 13.38
N LEU A 11 -9.30 -10.75 13.93
CA LEU A 11 -8.01 -10.96 13.26
C LEU A 11 -8.19 -11.77 11.96
N LYS A 12 -9.02 -12.82 12.00
CA LYS A 12 -9.32 -13.61 10.82
C LYS A 12 -9.96 -12.76 9.71
N LYS A 13 -10.94 -11.91 10.03
CA LYS A 13 -11.57 -11.00 9.05
C LYS A 13 -10.54 -10.06 8.42
N GLU A 14 -9.59 -9.56 9.18
CA GLU A 14 -8.54 -8.68 8.64
C GLU A 14 -7.60 -9.45 7.70
N VAL A 15 -7.20 -10.66 8.06
CA VAL A 15 -6.40 -11.53 7.19
C VAL A 15 -7.19 -11.93 5.93
N ASP A 16 -8.49 -12.19 6.04
CA ASP A 16 -9.37 -12.49 4.90
C ASP A 16 -9.43 -11.29 3.92
N LYS A 17 -9.54 -10.04 4.42
CA LYS A 17 -9.47 -8.82 3.57
C LYS A 17 -8.12 -8.71 2.86
N ILE A 18 -7.01 -8.98 3.56
CA ILE A 18 -5.67 -8.96 2.94
C ILE A 18 -5.60 -9.99 1.81
N ALA A 19 -6.15 -11.19 2.02
CA ALA A 19 -6.21 -12.24 1.01
C ALA A 19 -7.08 -11.82 -0.20
N GLU A 20 -8.21 -11.17 0.05
CA GLU A 20 -9.10 -10.65 -0.99
C GLU A 20 -8.39 -9.60 -1.87
N VAL A 21 -7.76 -8.59 -1.26
CA VAL A 21 -6.98 -7.57 -1.99
C VAL A 21 -5.82 -8.18 -2.76
N ALA A 22 -5.09 -9.13 -2.17
CA ALA A 22 -4.04 -9.87 -2.88
C ALA A 22 -4.58 -10.58 -4.14
N GLY A 23 -5.82 -11.08 -4.07
CA GLY A 23 -6.54 -11.66 -5.20
C GLY A 23 -6.83 -10.62 -6.30
N TYR A 24 -7.33 -9.44 -5.93
CA TYR A 24 -7.60 -8.35 -6.88
C TYR A 24 -6.33 -7.85 -7.55
N LEU A 25 -5.26 -7.63 -6.79
CA LEU A 25 -3.96 -7.21 -7.34
C LEU A 25 -3.43 -8.19 -8.40
N TRP A 26 -3.58 -9.50 -8.15
CA TRP A 26 -3.16 -10.50 -9.12
C TRP A 26 -4.11 -10.58 -10.33
N GLN A 27 -5.43 -10.49 -10.14
CA GLN A 27 -6.43 -10.53 -11.21
C GLN A 27 -6.30 -9.34 -12.16
N ASN A 28 -5.97 -8.15 -11.62
CA ASN A 28 -5.72 -6.94 -12.41
C ASN A 28 -4.36 -6.99 -13.16
N GLY A 29 -3.52 -8.01 -12.93
CA GLY A 29 -2.20 -8.09 -13.54
C GLY A 29 -1.17 -7.15 -12.92
N TRP A 30 -1.42 -6.67 -11.70
CA TRP A 30 -0.56 -5.71 -11.00
C TRP A 30 0.45 -6.34 -10.04
N ALA A 31 0.52 -7.65 -10.02
CA ALA A 31 1.40 -8.41 -9.11
C ALA A 31 2.00 -9.62 -9.83
N GLU A 32 2.86 -9.34 -10.81
CA GLU A 32 3.57 -10.36 -11.56
C GLU A 32 4.55 -11.13 -10.66
N ARG A 33 4.68 -12.42 -10.87
CA ARG A 33 5.57 -13.31 -10.13
C ARG A 33 5.44 -13.12 -8.60
N ASN A 34 6.39 -12.47 -7.95
CA ASN A 34 6.40 -12.14 -6.52
C ASN A 34 6.28 -10.63 -6.25
N GLY A 35 5.96 -9.84 -7.28
CA GLY A 35 5.78 -8.40 -7.20
C GLY A 35 4.69 -7.98 -6.23
N GLY A 36 4.79 -6.74 -5.78
CA GLY A 36 3.88 -6.13 -4.84
C GLY A 36 4.05 -6.59 -3.39
N ASN A 37 3.66 -5.73 -2.46
CA ASN A 37 3.76 -5.96 -1.02
C ASN A 37 2.52 -5.42 -0.31
N ILE A 38 2.16 -6.06 0.81
CA ILE A 38 1.12 -5.61 1.72
C ILE A 38 1.67 -5.71 3.13
N THR A 39 1.51 -4.65 3.92
CA THR A 39 1.66 -4.70 5.38
C THR A 39 0.47 -4.02 6.06
N VAL A 40 -0.01 -4.63 7.14
CA VAL A 40 -1.14 -4.13 7.90
C VAL A 40 -0.80 -4.11 9.39
N ASN A 41 -0.99 -2.97 10.03
CA ASN A 41 -0.88 -2.84 11.48
C ASN A 41 -2.09 -3.52 12.13
N ILE A 42 -1.86 -4.63 12.80
CA ILE A 42 -2.88 -5.44 13.49
C ILE A 42 -2.80 -5.33 15.01
N THR A 43 -2.07 -4.35 15.54
CA THR A 43 -1.80 -4.20 16.97
C THR A 43 -3.09 -4.19 17.80
N ASP A 44 -4.13 -3.51 17.31
CA ASP A 44 -5.42 -3.41 17.99
C ASP A 44 -6.23 -4.72 17.99
N LEU A 45 -5.81 -5.71 17.19
CA LEU A 45 -6.44 -7.04 17.06
C LEU A 45 -5.72 -8.12 17.87
N VAL A 46 -4.65 -7.74 18.59
CA VAL A 46 -3.79 -8.65 19.34
C VAL A 46 -4.28 -8.74 20.78
N ASP A 47 -4.70 -9.95 21.19
CA ASP A 47 -5.08 -10.29 22.56
C ASP A 47 -3.85 -10.69 23.43
N ASP A 48 -4.09 -10.92 24.71
CA ASP A 48 -3.01 -11.29 25.64
C ASP A 48 -2.45 -12.70 25.36
N GLU A 49 -3.22 -13.58 24.73
CA GLU A 49 -2.73 -14.91 24.32
C GLU A 49 -1.73 -14.76 23.17
N ILE A 50 -2.02 -13.90 22.19
CA ILE A 50 -1.09 -13.60 21.07
C ILE A 50 0.20 -12.94 21.63
N LYS A 51 0.06 -12.00 22.57
CA LYS A 51 1.24 -11.35 23.19
C LYS A 51 2.15 -12.36 23.91
N ALA A 52 1.56 -13.42 24.46
CA ALA A 52 2.28 -14.49 25.15
C ALA A 52 2.90 -15.52 24.19
N LEU A 53 2.58 -15.50 22.90
CA LEU A 53 3.13 -16.46 21.93
C LEU A 53 4.66 -16.33 21.84
N PRO A 54 5.38 -17.48 21.84
CA PRO A 54 6.82 -17.46 21.63
C PRO A 54 7.15 -17.04 20.20
N ALA A 55 8.34 -16.47 20.02
CA ALA A 55 8.90 -16.28 18.68
C ALA A 55 9.16 -17.64 18.02
N ILE A 56 8.81 -17.74 16.73
CA ILE A 56 9.11 -18.90 15.89
C ILE A 56 10.27 -18.62 14.91
N SER A 57 10.88 -17.43 15.01
CA SER A 57 12.10 -17.06 14.30
C SER A 57 13.15 -16.54 15.27
N GLU A 58 14.40 -16.51 14.80
CA GLU A 58 15.42 -15.66 15.42
C GLU A 58 15.05 -14.18 15.31
N VAL A 59 15.68 -13.34 16.13
CA VAL A 59 15.59 -11.87 16.05
C VAL A 59 16.16 -11.41 14.71
N LYS A 60 15.39 -10.57 14.00
CA LYS A 60 15.74 -9.99 12.70
C LYS A 60 15.81 -8.49 12.79
N GLN A 61 16.76 -7.88 12.08
CA GLN A 61 16.95 -6.43 12.06
C GLN A 61 16.05 -5.77 11.03
N ILE A 62 15.47 -4.62 11.39
CA ILE A 62 14.72 -3.75 10.45
C ILE A 62 15.69 -2.93 9.60
N GLY A 63 16.86 -2.60 10.14
CA GLY A 63 17.87 -1.76 9.50
C GLY A 63 17.81 -0.29 9.93
N THR A 64 16.75 0.10 10.64
CA THR A 64 16.61 1.42 11.26
C THR A 64 15.79 1.31 12.55
N ALA A 65 15.99 2.22 13.48
CA ALA A 65 15.17 2.28 14.69
C ALA A 65 13.90 3.09 14.44
N LEU A 66 12.75 2.54 14.81
CA LEU A 66 11.42 3.12 14.65
C LEU A 66 10.68 3.17 16.00
N PRO A 67 10.98 4.15 16.88
CA PRO A 67 10.48 4.18 18.26
C PRO A 67 8.95 4.13 18.37
N ALA A 68 8.23 4.73 17.41
CA ALA A 68 6.78 4.73 17.38
C ALA A 68 6.18 3.31 17.22
N LEU A 69 6.96 2.32 16.76
CA LEU A 69 6.49 0.95 16.54
C LEU A 69 6.75 0.01 17.71
N LYS A 70 7.28 0.50 18.84
CA LYS A 70 7.56 -0.34 20.00
C LYS A 70 6.37 -1.23 20.37
N GLY A 71 6.57 -2.55 20.36
CA GLY A 71 5.54 -3.52 20.72
C GLY A 71 4.38 -3.67 19.74
N CYS A 72 4.45 -3.03 18.57
CA CYS A 72 3.44 -3.16 17.53
C CYS A 72 3.53 -4.51 16.81
N TYR A 73 2.39 -4.90 16.22
CA TYR A 73 2.22 -6.14 15.46
C TYR A 73 1.78 -5.84 14.04
N PHE A 74 2.37 -6.54 13.08
CA PHE A 74 2.05 -6.37 11.67
C PHE A 74 1.84 -7.71 10.99
N PHE A 75 0.81 -7.79 10.13
CA PHE A 75 0.77 -8.80 9.09
C PHE A 75 1.60 -8.30 7.91
N CYS A 76 2.48 -9.15 7.37
CA CYS A 76 3.37 -8.80 6.27
C CYS A 76 3.35 -9.90 5.21
N LYS A 77 3.18 -9.53 3.93
CA LYS A 77 3.41 -10.48 2.83
C LYS A 77 4.85 -10.98 2.84
N GLY A 78 5.02 -12.27 2.59
CA GLY A 78 6.33 -12.92 2.57
C GLY A 78 7.20 -12.54 1.36
N THR A 79 8.51 -12.41 1.57
CA THR A 79 9.48 -12.25 0.49
C THR A 79 9.45 -13.45 -0.44
N GLY A 80 9.55 -13.22 -1.75
CA GLY A 80 9.48 -14.26 -2.77
C GLY A 80 8.11 -14.93 -2.94
N LYS A 81 7.13 -14.62 -2.06
CA LYS A 81 5.75 -15.15 -2.15
C LYS A 81 4.93 -14.36 -3.17
N ARG A 82 3.94 -15.02 -3.77
CA ARG A 82 3.11 -14.45 -4.83
C ARG A 82 1.77 -13.97 -4.27
N MET A 83 1.22 -12.86 -4.78
CA MET A 83 -0.09 -12.37 -4.37
C MET A 83 -1.20 -13.41 -4.61
N ARG A 84 -1.18 -14.15 -5.71
CA ARG A 84 -2.14 -15.21 -5.99
C ARG A 84 -2.12 -16.37 -4.97
N ASP A 85 -0.96 -16.62 -4.36
CA ASP A 85 -0.81 -17.65 -3.33
C ASP A 85 -1.19 -17.09 -1.95
N LEU A 86 -0.88 -15.81 -1.68
CA LEU A 86 -1.35 -15.07 -0.50
C LEU A 86 -2.88 -15.02 -0.47
N ALA A 87 -3.53 -14.80 -1.62
CA ALA A 87 -4.99 -14.82 -1.75
C ALA A 87 -5.64 -16.16 -1.36
N ARG A 88 -4.94 -17.25 -1.53
CA ARG A 88 -5.47 -18.60 -1.26
C ARG A 88 -5.08 -19.12 0.13
N TRP A 89 -3.86 -18.84 0.54
CA TRP A 89 -3.23 -19.35 1.76
C TRP A 89 -2.45 -18.23 2.46
N PRO A 90 -3.18 -17.26 3.08
CA PRO A 90 -2.53 -16.06 3.62
C PRO A 90 -1.47 -16.38 4.69
N MET A 91 -1.70 -17.35 5.57
CA MET A 91 -0.75 -17.70 6.63
C MET A 91 0.45 -18.53 6.15
N ASP A 92 0.40 -19.10 4.94
CA ASP A 92 1.54 -19.78 4.29
C ASP A 92 2.39 -18.82 3.44
N ASN A 93 1.86 -17.64 3.13
CA ASN A 93 2.46 -16.67 2.22
C ASN A 93 2.67 -15.28 2.86
N GLY A 94 2.26 -15.12 4.09
CA GLY A 94 2.50 -13.98 4.95
C GLY A 94 2.91 -14.42 6.34
N SER A 95 3.28 -13.47 7.16
CA SER A 95 3.65 -13.69 8.56
C SER A 95 3.13 -12.58 9.45
N ILE A 96 2.93 -12.90 10.73
CA ILE A 96 2.69 -11.90 11.76
C ILE A 96 4.01 -11.68 12.50
N ILE A 97 4.44 -10.44 12.53
CA ILE A 97 5.65 -9.99 13.21
C ILE A 97 5.31 -9.15 14.43
N ARG A 98 6.17 -9.19 15.44
CA ARG A 98 6.16 -8.31 16.60
C ARG A 98 7.44 -7.49 16.63
N ILE A 99 7.32 -6.17 16.72
CA ILE A 99 8.46 -5.26 16.90
C ILE A 99 8.92 -5.33 18.35
N LEU A 100 10.22 -5.45 18.55
CA LEU A 100 10.81 -5.59 19.88
C LEU A 100 11.03 -4.23 20.57
N ASP A 101 11.41 -4.30 21.84
CA ASP A 101 11.59 -3.11 22.70
C ASP A 101 12.74 -2.19 22.25
N ASP A 102 13.69 -2.72 21.48
CA ASP A 102 14.78 -1.94 20.87
C ASP A 102 14.31 -1.08 19.69
N CYS A 103 13.08 -1.28 19.23
CA CYS A 103 12.48 -0.57 18.11
C CYS A 103 13.24 -0.71 16.78
N ALA A 104 14.23 -1.57 16.70
CA ALA A 104 15.13 -1.77 15.56
C ALA A 104 15.10 -3.21 15.04
N SER A 105 14.41 -4.10 15.76
CA SER A 105 14.33 -5.52 15.45
C SER A 105 12.90 -6.07 15.61
N TYR A 106 12.67 -7.23 15.02
CA TYR A 106 11.40 -7.94 15.09
C TYR A 106 11.60 -9.45 15.22
N VAL A 107 10.54 -10.13 15.62
CA VAL A 107 10.41 -11.59 15.56
C VAL A 107 9.13 -11.98 14.83
N ILE A 108 9.11 -13.17 14.20
CA ILE A 108 7.91 -13.77 13.66
C ILE A 108 7.23 -14.59 14.74
N ILE A 109 5.91 -14.46 14.91
CA ILE A 109 5.14 -15.13 15.95
C ILE A 109 4.07 -16.07 15.43
N ALA A 110 3.78 -16.09 14.13
CA ALA A 110 2.71 -16.95 13.55
C ALA A 110 2.74 -17.05 12.03
N ASP A 111 2.13 -18.07 11.47
CA ASP A 111 1.93 -19.48 11.92
C ASP A 111 3.13 -20.27 11.43
N ASN A 112 3.75 -19.73 10.37
CA ASN A 112 4.91 -20.24 9.69
C ASN A 112 6.04 -19.19 9.70
N PRO A 113 7.32 -19.59 9.74
CA PRO A 113 8.44 -18.66 9.75
C PRO A 113 8.71 -18.06 8.35
N VAL A 114 7.67 -17.49 7.73
CA VAL A 114 7.77 -16.83 6.44
C VAL A 114 8.45 -15.47 6.63
N MET A 115 9.58 -15.26 5.99
CA MET A 115 10.29 -13.98 6.05
C MET A 115 9.46 -12.89 5.39
N PRO A 116 9.23 -11.74 6.05
CA PRO A 116 8.54 -10.60 5.44
C PRO A 116 9.23 -10.09 4.18
N THR A 117 8.50 -9.27 3.41
CA THR A 117 9.01 -8.60 2.22
C THR A 117 10.37 -7.94 2.46
N SER A 118 11.23 -7.92 1.44
CA SER A 118 12.51 -7.18 1.48
C SER A 118 12.34 -5.66 1.59
N GLU A 119 11.14 -5.14 1.27
CA GLU A 119 10.77 -3.72 1.41
C GLU A 119 10.16 -3.40 2.78
N LEU A 120 10.22 -4.34 3.74
CA LEU A 120 9.71 -4.15 5.10
C LEU A 120 10.17 -2.85 5.75
N PRO A 121 11.46 -2.42 5.64
CA PRO A 121 11.89 -1.16 6.23
C PRO A 121 11.10 0.06 5.73
N SER A 122 10.80 0.13 4.43
CA SER A 122 10.00 1.21 3.83
C SER A 122 8.57 1.20 4.38
N HIS A 123 7.92 0.03 4.39
CA HIS A 123 6.57 -0.11 4.93
C HIS A 123 6.50 0.26 6.41
N LEU A 124 7.42 -0.25 7.24
CA LEU A 124 7.45 0.05 8.67
C LEU A 124 7.75 1.53 8.94
N SER A 125 8.59 2.18 8.14
CA SER A 125 8.85 3.63 8.26
C SER A 125 7.57 4.45 8.02
N VAL A 126 6.75 4.05 7.04
CA VAL A 126 5.45 4.67 6.81
C VAL A 126 4.50 4.44 8.00
N HIS A 127 4.41 3.22 8.51
CA HIS A 127 3.59 2.93 9.70
C HIS A 127 4.05 3.71 10.93
N ALA A 128 5.36 3.85 11.14
CA ALA A 128 5.90 4.67 12.24
C ALA A 128 5.43 6.13 12.09
N ARG A 129 5.53 6.69 10.89
CA ARG A 129 5.09 8.05 10.62
C ARG A 129 3.59 8.26 10.81
N LEU A 130 2.78 7.27 10.41
CA LEU A 130 1.33 7.29 10.64
C LEU A 130 0.99 7.33 12.14
N ILE A 131 1.65 6.50 12.96
CA ILE A 131 1.46 6.47 14.40
C ILE A 131 1.91 7.78 15.06
N GLU A 132 3.07 8.33 14.67
CA GLU A 132 3.58 9.62 15.15
C GLU A 132 2.60 10.77 14.90
N LYS A 133 1.89 10.72 13.78
CA LYS A 133 0.86 11.70 13.41
C LYS A 133 -0.52 11.45 14.08
N GLY A 134 -0.67 10.38 14.81
CA GLY A 134 -1.97 9.96 15.35
C GLY A 134 -2.98 9.58 14.27
N SER A 135 -2.50 9.12 13.10
CA SER A 135 -3.35 8.67 12.01
C SER A 135 -4.05 7.36 12.35
N ASN A 136 -5.28 7.20 11.85
CA ASN A 136 -6.03 5.95 11.94
C ASN A 136 -5.76 4.99 10.77
N TYR A 137 -4.87 5.34 9.85
CA TYR A 137 -4.46 4.46 8.75
C TYR A 137 -3.69 3.26 9.27
N LYS A 138 -4.05 2.07 8.76
CA LYS A 138 -3.53 0.79 9.25
C LYS A 138 -2.83 -0.04 8.18
N ALA A 139 -3.00 0.30 6.90
CA ALA A 139 -2.48 -0.51 5.81
C ALA A 139 -1.54 0.26 4.89
N THR A 140 -0.60 -0.47 4.31
CA THR A 140 0.21 -0.02 3.18
C THR A 140 0.25 -1.10 2.11
N VAL A 141 0.07 -0.68 0.85
CA VAL A 141 0.06 -1.55 -0.33
C VAL A 141 1.03 -1.00 -1.36
N HIS A 142 1.93 -1.85 -1.85
CA HIS A 142 2.75 -1.56 -3.03
C HIS A 142 2.39 -2.55 -4.13
N THR A 143 2.22 -2.07 -5.36
CA THR A 143 1.85 -2.90 -6.52
C THR A 143 2.23 -2.21 -7.84
N HIS A 144 2.10 -2.93 -8.96
CA HIS A 144 2.59 -2.54 -10.28
C HIS A 144 1.45 -2.32 -11.29
N PRO A 145 0.57 -1.29 -11.14
CA PRO A 145 -0.50 -1.04 -12.11
C PRO A 145 0.10 -0.62 -13.45
N ILE A 146 -0.20 -1.40 -14.48
CA ILE A 146 0.43 -1.29 -15.81
C ILE A 146 0.18 0.09 -16.42
N GLU A 147 -1.03 0.59 -16.30
CA GLU A 147 -1.47 1.87 -16.87
C GLU A 147 -0.70 3.05 -16.26
N LEU A 148 -0.60 3.07 -14.94
CA LEU A 148 0.13 4.12 -14.23
C LEU A 148 1.63 4.04 -14.50
N ILE A 149 2.21 2.84 -14.52
CA ILE A 149 3.61 2.66 -14.90
C ILE A 149 3.85 3.15 -16.32
N ALA A 150 2.99 2.79 -17.29
CA ALA A 150 3.11 3.25 -18.66
C ALA A 150 3.12 4.78 -18.75
N MET A 151 2.23 5.45 -18.02
CA MET A 151 2.20 6.92 -17.96
C MET A 151 3.48 7.51 -17.37
N SER A 152 4.10 6.85 -16.40
CA SER A 152 5.33 7.32 -15.76
C SER A 152 6.56 7.36 -16.68
N HIS A 153 6.51 6.70 -17.84
CA HIS A 153 7.53 6.79 -18.86
C HIS A 153 7.50 8.11 -19.64
N ASN A 154 6.41 8.86 -19.57
CA ASN A 154 6.31 10.17 -20.21
C ASN A 154 6.67 11.28 -19.20
N LYS A 155 7.79 11.95 -19.43
CA LYS A 155 8.27 13.03 -18.54
C LYS A 155 7.29 14.20 -18.43
N ALA A 156 6.41 14.40 -19.42
CA ALA A 156 5.40 15.45 -19.35
C ALA A 156 4.38 15.22 -18.21
N PHE A 157 4.16 13.98 -17.79
CA PHE A 157 3.26 13.64 -16.68
C PHE A 157 3.92 13.70 -15.30
N MET A 158 5.27 13.81 -15.25
CA MET A 158 6.03 13.72 -14.01
C MET A 158 6.17 15.07 -13.27
N GLY A 159 5.47 16.11 -13.73
CA GLY A 159 5.38 17.38 -13.02
C GLY A 159 4.41 17.30 -11.84
N LYS A 160 4.65 18.14 -10.82
CA LYS A 160 3.75 18.23 -9.66
C LYS A 160 2.32 18.50 -10.14
N ASP A 161 1.38 17.76 -9.62
CA ASP A 161 -0.07 17.84 -9.89
C ASP A 161 -0.50 17.62 -11.36
N VAL A 162 0.43 17.51 -12.32
CA VAL A 162 0.08 17.31 -13.74
C VAL A 162 -0.67 16.00 -13.92
N LEU A 163 -0.12 14.89 -13.41
CA LEU A 163 -0.74 13.60 -13.51
C LEU A 163 -2.03 13.52 -12.69
N SER A 164 -2.03 14.07 -11.48
CA SER A 164 -3.24 14.12 -10.63
C SER A 164 -4.40 14.84 -11.33
N ASN A 165 -4.16 16.02 -11.90
CA ASN A 165 -5.19 16.79 -12.62
C ASN A 165 -5.72 16.04 -13.82
N LEU A 166 -4.83 15.38 -14.58
CA LEU A 166 -5.23 14.55 -15.71
C LEU A 166 -6.13 13.39 -15.27
N LEU A 167 -5.71 12.64 -14.26
CA LEU A 167 -6.44 11.47 -13.77
C LEU A 167 -7.79 11.86 -13.16
N TRP A 168 -7.85 12.95 -12.41
CA TRP A 168 -9.11 13.48 -11.87
C TRP A 168 -10.11 13.86 -12.95
N SER A 169 -9.63 14.36 -14.10
CA SER A 169 -10.51 14.77 -15.19
C SER A 169 -11.14 13.60 -15.96
N MET A 170 -10.64 12.38 -15.82
CA MET A 170 -11.12 11.25 -16.61
C MET A 170 -12.46 10.67 -16.13
N ILE A 171 -12.64 10.55 -14.81
CA ILE A 171 -13.90 10.12 -14.18
C ILE A 171 -14.08 10.78 -12.80
N PRO A 172 -15.33 11.07 -12.39
CA PRO A 172 -15.62 11.71 -11.10
C PRO A 172 -15.09 10.96 -9.89
N GLU A 173 -15.16 9.62 -9.91
CA GLU A 173 -14.76 8.75 -8.81
C GLU A 173 -13.29 8.96 -8.42
N THR A 174 -12.42 9.27 -9.38
CA THR A 174 -10.99 9.46 -9.08
C THR A 174 -10.77 10.69 -8.19
N LYS A 175 -11.47 11.79 -8.46
CA LYS A 175 -11.42 12.97 -7.58
C LYS A 175 -12.11 12.71 -6.25
N ALA A 176 -13.21 11.94 -6.24
CA ALA A 176 -13.99 11.65 -5.04
C ALA A 176 -13.25 10.72 -4.07
N PHE A 177 -12.61 9.66 -4.55
CA PHE A 177 -11.98 8.62 -3.73
C PHE A 177 -10.46 8.78 -3.57
N CYS A 178 -9.81 9.57 -4.43
CA CYS A 178 -8.40 9.93 -4.30
C CYS A 178 -8.22 11.46 -4.39
N PRO A 179 -8.84 12.22 -3.47
CA PRO A 179 -8.92 13.69 -3.57
C PRO A 179 -7.59 14.39 -3.42
N LEU A 180 -6.61 13.78 -2.74
CA LEU A 180 -5.26 14.32 -2.61
C LEU A 180 -4.43 14.12 -3.90
N GLY A 181 -4.85 13.18 -4.76
CA GLY A 181 -4.15 12.87 -6.01
C GLY A 181 -3.00 11.90 -5.82
N LEU A 182 -2.00 12.03 -6.68
CA LEU A 182 -0.88 11.10 -6.81
C LEU A 182 0.45 11.84 -6.65
N GLY A 183 1.18 11.55 -5.57
CA GLY A 183 2.55 12.01 -5.38
C GLY A 183 3.50 11.30 -6.37
N ILE A 184 4.65 11.89 -6.66
CA ILE A 184 5.60 11.35 -7.63
C ILE A 184 7.00 11.30 -7.05
N VAL A 185 7.55 10.10 -6.96
CA VAL A 185 8.95 9.85 -6.64
C VAL A 185 9.70 9.51 -7.93
N PRO A 186 10.68 10.33 -8.35
CA PRO A 186 11.57 9.99 -9.47
C PRO A 186 12.26 8.66 -9.24
N TYR A 187 12.64 7.98 -10.32
CA TYR A 187 13.26 6.66 -10.25
C TYR A 187 14.35 6.58 -9.18
N GLN A 188 14.21 5.62 -8.30
CA GLN A 188 15.18 5.20 -7.30
C GLN A 188 15.36 3.68 -7.38
N LEU A 189 16.51 3.20 -6.92
CA LEU A 189 16.76 1.75 -6.85
C LEU A 189 15.73 1.09 -5.90
N PRO A 190 14.98 0.07 -6.35
CA PRO A 190 14.05 -0.66 -5.50
C PRO A 190 14.71 -1.18 -4.22
N GLY A 191 14.03 -1.03 -3.08
CA GLY A 191 14.53 -1.42 -1.77
C GLY A 191 15.62 -0.51 -1.17
N SER A 192 15.95 0.61 -1.81
CA SER A 192 16.95 1.55 -1.28
C SER A 192 16.36 2.44 -0.17
N LEU A 193 17.22 2.89 0.74
CA LEU A 193 16.85 3.87 1.77
C LEU A 193 16.33 5.17 1.13
N LYS A 194 16.94 5.58 0.03
CA LYS A 194 16.53 6.79 -0.69
C LYS A 194 15.10 6.69 -1.24
N LEU A 195 14.70 5.52 -1.76
CA LEU A 195 13.31 5.29 -2.16
C LEU A 195 12.37 5.43 -0.97
N ALA A 196 12.72 4.88 0.19
CA ALA A 196 11.93 4.99 1.41
C ALA A 196 11.80 6.45 1.88
N GLU A 197 12.89 7.22 1.91
CA GLU A 197 12.91 8.63 2.30
C GLU A 197 12.05 9.51 1.38
N GLU A 198 12.22 9.37 0.06
CA GLU A 198 11.41 10.14 -0.90
C GLU A 198 9.93 9.72 -0.86
N THR A 199 9.65 8.45 -0.64
CA THR A 199 8.27 7.96 -0.46
C THR A 199 7.63 8.58 0.79
N LEU A 200 8.33 8.59 1.93
CA LEU A 200 7.84 9.20 3.16
C LEU A 200 7.54 10.69 2.97
N LYS A 201 8.41 11.40 2.26
CA LYS A 201 8.24 12.82 1.98
C LYS A 201 6.97 13.09 1.16
N GLU A 202 6.75 12.34 0.08
CA GLU A 202 5.55 12.50 -0.73
C GLU A 202 4.28 12.07 0.02
N LEU A 203 4.34 11.04 0.86
CA LEU A 203 3.21 10.60 1.69
C LEU A 203 2.83 11.59 2.81
N GLU A 204 3.55 12.70 2.98
CA GLU A 204 3.10 13.81 3.83
C GLU A 204 1.86 14.50 3.24
N ASP A 205 1.82 14.64 1.91
CA ASP A 205 0.79 15.38 1.17
C ASP A 205 -0.19 14.47 0.42
N TYR A 206 0.22 13.22 0.09
CA TYR A 206 -0.56 12.28 -0.72
C TYR A 206 -0.82 10.97 0.03
N ASP A 207 -1.90 10.26 -0.35
CA ASP A 207 -2.16 8.91 0.15
C ASP A 207 -1.63 7.83 -0.80
N VAL A 208 -1.43 8.17 -2.07
CA VAL A 208 -0.82 7.30 -3.08
C VAL A 208 0.37 8.00 -3.72
N VAL A 209 1.46 7.27 -3.90
CA VAL A 209 2.70 7.76 -4.51
C VAL A 209 3.10 6.86 -5.67
N MET A 210 3.38 7.47 -6.83
CA MET A 210 3.99 6.81 -7.98
C MET A 210 5.51 6.71 -7.80
N TRP A 211 6.06 5.53 -7.89
CA TRP A 211 7.47 5.29 -8.12
C TRP A 211 7.73 5.20 -9.63
N GLU A 212 8.37 6.22 -10.20
CA GLU A 212 8.62 6.31 -11.65
C GLU A 212 9.17 5.00 -12.21
N LYS A 213 8.51 4.42 -13.23
CA LYS A 213 8.87 3.18 -13.93
C LYS A 213 8.88 1.91 -13.06
N HIS A 214 8.26 1.96 -11.88
CA HIS A 214 8.26 0.84 -10.96
C HIS A 214 6.84 0.43 -10.57
N GLY A 215 6.08 1.31 -9.97
CA GLY A 215 4.74 1.01 -9.47
C GLY A 215 4.19 2.12 -8.59
N VAL A 216 3.26 1.77 -7.72
CA VAL A 216 2.68 2.70 -6.76
C VAL A 216 2.77 2.16 -5.33
N PHE A 217 2.83 3.08 -4.38
CA PHE A 217 2.74 2.80 -2.97
C PHE A 217 1.57 3.60 -2.38
N ALA A 218 0.65 2.93 -1.71
CA ALA A 218 -0.52 3.55 -1.08
C ALA A 218 -0.57 3.28 0.43
N LYS A 219 -1.12 4.23 1.18
CA LYS A 219 -1.52 4.07 2.58
C LYS A 219 -3.03 4.24 2.67
N GLY A 220 -3.68 3.57 3.63
CA GLY A 220 -5.13 3.63 3.80
C GLY A 220 -5.60 3.24 5.19
N LEU A 221 -6.89 3.49 5.47
CA LEU A 221 -7.57 3.10 6.71
C LEU A 221 -7.45 1.60 6.96
N ASP A 222 -7.66 0.83 5.91
CA ASP A 222 -7.41 -0.61 5.85
C ASP A 222 -6.84 -0.97 4.46
N VAL A 223 -6.61 -2.25 4.22
CA VAL A 223 -6.03 -2.74 2.97
C VAL A 223 -6.94 -2.52 1.77
N MET A 224 -8.27 -2.51 1.97
CA MET A 224 -9.24 -2.26 0.90
C MET A 224 -9.21 -0.79 0.48
N ASP A 225 -9.22 0.15 1.45
CA ASP A 225 -9.12 1.59 1.19
C ASP A 225 -7.83 1.94 0.42
N ALA A 226 -6.68 1.35 0.81
CA ALA A 226 -5.44 1.53 0.08
C ALA A 226 -5.50 0.97 -1.35
N PHE A 227 -6.18 -0.16 -1.56
CA PHE A 227 -6.40 -0.75 -2.89
C PHE A 227 -7.33 0.11 -3.74
N ASP A 228 -8.48 0.56 -3.20
CA ASP A 228 -9.50 1.32 -3.92
C ASP A 228 -8.93 2.62 -4.52
N GLN A 229 -8.04 3.30 -3.79
CA GLN A 229 -7.35 4.48 -4.31
C GLN A 229 -6.48 4.15 -5.54
N ILE A 230 -5.76 3.03 -5.51
CA ILE A 230 -4.96 2.57 -6.65
C ILE A 230 -5.87 2.19 -7.83
N ASP A 231 -7.00 1.54 -7.56
CA ASP A 231 -7.95 1.06 -8.58
C ASP A 231 -8.56 2.23 -9.37
N VAL A 232 -9.06 3.26 -8.69
CA VAL A 232 -9.65 4.42 -9.37
C VAL A 232 -8.61 5.22 -10.16
N LEU A 233 -7.38 5.36 -9.64
CA LEU A 233 -6.28 6.02 -10.37
C LEU A 233 -5.90 5.23 -11.62
N SER A 234 -5.79 3.90 -11.51
CA SER A 234 -5.45 3.02 -12.64
C SER A 234 -6.56 2.99 -13.70
N LYS A 235 -7.83 2.99 -13.27
CA LYS A 235 -8.97 3.10 -14.18
C LYS A 235 -8.93 4.41 -14.99
N SER A 236 -8.66 5.55 -14.36
CA SER A 236 -8.49 6.83 -15.05
C SER A 236 -7.33 6.79 -16.04
N ALA A 237 -6.19 6.24 -15.64
CA ALA A 237 -5.04 6.08 -16.52
C ALA A 237 -5.38 5.22 -17.74
N LYS A 238 -6.12 4.12 -17.53
CA LYS A 238 -6.58 3.26 -18.62
C LYS A 238 -7.53 3.99 -19.57
N ILE A 239 -8.49 4.75 -19.06
CA ILE A 239 -9.42 5.54 -19.89
C ILE A 239 -8.63 6.52 -20.76
N TYR A 240 -7.67 7.24 -20.21
CA TYR A 240 -6.81 8.15 -20.95
C TYR A 240 -6.05 7.42 -22.06
N ILE A 241 -5.37 6.32 -21.72
CA ILE A 241 -4.57 5.53 -22.67
C ILE A 241 -5.47 4.98 -23.79
N ASP A 242 -6.61 4.39 -23.47
CA ASP A 242 -7.54 3.83 -24.46
C ASP A 242 -8.09 4.92 -25.40
N SER A 243 -8.42 6.12 -24.88
CA SER A 243 -8.84 7.26 -25.69
C SER A 243 -7.75 7.70 -26.67
N LYS A 244 -6.50 7.77 -26.21
CA LYS A 244 -5.34 8.07 -27.05
C LYS A 244 -5.13 7.00 -28.12
N CYS A 245 -5.33 5.72 -27.80
CA CYS A 245 -5.23 4.61 -28.75
C CYS A 245 -6.36 4.68 -29.82
N MET A 246 -7.52 5.22 -29.49
CA MET A 246 -8.60 5.49 -30.44
C MET A 246 -8.29 6.70 -31.34
N GLY A 247 -7.21 7.44 -31.13
CA GLY A 247 -6.72 8.50 -32.00
C GLY A 247 -7.24 9.91 -31.66
N TYR A 248 -7.79 10.12 -30.45
CA TYR A 248 -8.22 11.46 -30.01
C TYR A 248 -7.69 11.81 -28.61
N GLU A 249 -7.67 13.11 -28.31
CA GLU A 249 -7.41 13.62 -26.96
C GLU A 249 -8.73 13.62 -26.19
N PRO A 250 -8.82 12.93 -25.02
CA PRO A 250 -10.04 13.01 -24.22
C PRO A 250 -10.22 14.43 -23.68
N ALA A 251 -11.44 14.96 -23.77
CA ALA A 251 -11.76 16.29 -23.25
C ALA A 251 -11.55 16.38 -21.74
N GLY A 252 -11.91 15.31 -21.02
CA GLY A 252 -11.91 15.29 -19.58
C GLY A 252 -12.97 16.21 -18.97
N MET A 253 -13.11 16.18 -17.64
CA MET A 253 -13.91 17.15 -16.91
C MET A 253 -13.20 18.50 -16.89
N SER A 254 -13.97 19.58 -17.05
CA SER A 254 -13.46 20.94 -16.94
C SER A 254 -13.09 21.30 -15.49
N GLN A 255 -12.36 22.40 -15.32
CA GLN A 255 -12.01 22.90 -13.98
C GLN A 255 -13.26 23.30 -13.19
N GLU A 256 -14.29 23.82 -13.88
CA GLU A 256 -15.57 24.19 -13.27
C GLU A 256 -16.31 22.93 -12.76
N GLU A 257 -16.39 21.87 -13.56
CA GLU A 257 -17.00 20.60 -13.17
C GLU A 257 -16.26 19.94 -11.98
N MET A 258 -14.94 19.96 -12.00
CA MET A 258 -14.12 19.47 -10.87
C MET A 258 -14.32 20.33 -9.61
N ALA A 259 -14.46 21.65 -9.75
CA ALA A 259 -14.71 22.55 -8.61
C ALA A 259 -16.11 22.35 -8.02
N GLU A 260 -17.12 22.14 -8.88
CA GLU A 260 -18.49 21.79 -8.45
C GLU A 260 -18.49 20.49 -7.63
N MET A 261 -17.79 19.46 -8.10
CA MET A 261 -17.63 18.20 -7.41
C MET A 261 -16.94 18.36 -6.05
N THR A 262 -15.82 19.10 -6.02
CA THR A 262 -15.08 19.38 -4.79
C THR A 262 -15.98 20.01 -3.73
N LYS A 263 -16.85 20.95 -4.14
CA LYS A 263 -17.82 21.58 -3.26
C LYS A 263 -18.94 20.64 -2.84
N ALA A 264 -19.52 19.90 -3.79
CA ALA A 264 -20.66 19.01 -3.53
C ALA A 264 -20.32 17.87 -2.57
N PHE A 265 -19.11 17.31 -2.68
CA PHE A 265 -18.63 16.21 -1.83
C PHE A 265 -17.75 16.66 -0.66
N ASN A 266 -17.58 17.98 -0.45
CA ASN A 266 -16.74 18.56 0.60
C ASN A 266 -15.31 17.97 0.61
N LEU A 267 -14.71 17.81 -0.58
CA LEU A 267 -13.38 17.24 -0.75
C LEU A 267 -12.29 18.26 -0.35
N PRO A 268 -11.10 17.80 0.08
CA PRO A 268 -9.95 18.68 0.24
C PRO A 268 -9.57 19.34 -1.10
N ARG A 269 -9.03 20.56 -1.02
CA ARG A 269 -8.62 21.36 -2.19
C ARG A 269 -7.23 20.98 -2.66
#